data_069b66037f182f800276531d6b5836fc
#
_entry.id   069b66037f182f800276531d6b5836fc
#
_cell.length_a   1.000
_cell.length_b   1.000
_cell.length_c   1.000
_cell.angle_alpha   90.00
_cell.angle_beta   90.00
_cell.angle_gamma   90.00
#
_symmetry.space_group_name_H-M   'P 1'
#
loop_
_entity.id
_entity.type
_entity.pdbx_description
1 polymer ?
#
loop_
_entity_poly.entity_id
_entity_poly.type
_entity_poly.pdbx_seq_one_letter_code
_entity_poly.pdbx_strand_id
1 'polypeptide(L)'
;ADTLAMAYPRSKLVVASRVGDLPGPIDGPTVGSSHPILREQSQVAVSLGLTGKLCLDTEQLPVINEVISPTPTDVAWAQDFLDDFEARGRVIRDGSDLPRLGRAQKIQRLAQAFGVEAR
;
A
#
# COMPACT_ATOMS: atom_id res chain seq x y z
N ALA A 1 5.64 16.94 -13.77
CA ALA A 1 5.29 15.73 -14.50
C ALA A 1 3.78 15.52 -14.53
N ASP A 2 3.27 15.06 -15.63
CA ASP A 2 1.84 14.80 -15.77
C ASP A 2 1.50 13.45 -15.08
N THR A 3 0.90 13.51 -13.92
CA THR A 3 0.48 12.33 -13.16
C THR A 3 -0.49 11.47 -13.94
N LEU A 4 -1.40 12.08 -14.69
CA LEU A 4 -2.38 11.35 -15.50
C LEU A 4 -1.72 10.54 -16.62
N ALA A 5 -0.73 11.12 -17.30
CA ALA A 5 -0.01 10.44 -18.38
C ALA A 5 0.73 9.20 -17.89
N MET A 6 1.24 9.24 -16.66
CA MET A 6 1.99 8.12 -16.06
C MET A 6 1.11 7.10 -15.35
N ALA A 7 -0.18 7.37 -15.19
CA ALA A 7 -1.09 6.47 -14.47
C ALA A 7 -1.26 5.12 -15.16
N TYR A 8 -1.42 5.12 -16.49
CA TYR A 8 -1.63 3.87 -17.23
C TYR A 8 -0.41 2.93 -17.17
N PRO A 9 0.81 3.35 -17.52
CA PRO A 9 1.97 2.44 -17.44
C PRO A 9 2.25 1.97 -16.01
N ARG A 10 2.05 2.82 -15.00
CA ARG A 10 2.25 2.44 -13.60
C ARG A 10 1.20 1.42 -13.15
N SER A 11 -0.07 1.63 -13.49
CA SER A 11 -1.14 0.68 -13.21
C SER A 11 -0.94 -0.64 -13.94
N LYS A 12 -0.45 -0.60 -15.16
CA LYS A 12 -0.15 -1.81 -15.93
C LYS A 12 0.95 -2.65 -15.28
N LEU A 13 1.96 -2.02 -14.72
CA LEU A 13 3.00 -2.72 -13.96
C LEU A 13 2.42 -3.41 -12.72
N VAL A 14 1.51 -2.76 -12.01
CA VAL A 14 0.85 -3.34 -10.85
C VAL A 14 0.05 -4.58 -11.25
N VAL A 15 -0.76 -4.47 -12.29
CA VAL A 15 -1.57 -5.60 -12.79
C VAL A 15 -0.67 -6.75 -13.26
N ALA A 16 0.38 -6.45 -14.03
CA ALA A 16 1.32 -7.46 -14.52
C ALA A 16 2.04 -8.18 -13.37
N SER A 17 2.42 -7.45 -12.33
CA SER A 17 3.03 -8.05 -11.13
C SER A 17 2.10 -9.02 -10.44
N ARG A 18 0.82 -8.69 -10.34
CA ARG A 18 -0.21 -9.55 -9.75
C ARG A 18 -0.44 -10.81 -10.60
N VAL A 19 -0.54 -10.65 -11.90
CA VAL A 19 -0.70 -11.78 -12.83
C VAL A 19 0.51 -12.72 -12.79
N GLY A 20 1.71 -12.16 -12.68
CA GLY A 20 2.96 -12.93 -12.59
C GLY A 20 3.28 -13.47 -11.21
N ASP A 21 2.43 -13.24 -10.23
CA ASP A 21 2.66 -13.62 -8.81
C ASP A 21 3.99 -13.06 -8.28
N LEU A 22 4.29 -11.83 -8.64
CA LEU A 22 5.48 -11.11 -8.21
C LEU A 22 5.16 -10.14 -7.06
N PRO A 23 6.15 -9.74 -6.26
CA PRO A 23 6.00 -8.62 -5.35
C PRO A 23 5.54 -7.37 -6.10
N GLY A 24 4.88 -6.45 -5.41
CA GLY A 24 4.42 -5.20 -6.01
C GLY A 24 5.57 -4.36 -6.57
N PRO A 25 5.33 -3.58 -7.63
CA PRO A 25 6.37 -2.76 -8.24
C PRO A 25 6.78 -1.60 -7.33
N ILE A 26 8.01 -1.15 -7.51
CA ILE A 26 8.59 -0.03 -6.80
C ILE A 26 8.54 1.19 -7.71
N ASP A 27 8.00 2.30 -7.20
CA ASP A 27 7.91 3.56 -7.93
C ASP A 27 9.28 4.22 -8.11
N GLY A 28 9.42 4.99 -9.19
CA GLY A 28 10.59 5.82 -9.41
C GLY A 28 10.71 6.95 -8.39
N PRO A 29 11.91 7.59 -8.31
CA PRO A 29 12.14 8.61 -7.30
C PRO A 29 11.44 9.93 -7.62
N THR A 30 11.22 10.73 -6.58
CA THR A 30 10.84 12.14 -6.70
C THR A 30 12.09 12.99 -6.68
N VAL A 31 12.27 13.81 -7.71
CA VAL A 31 13.41 14.73 -7.82
C VAL A 31 13.10 16.02 -7.07
N GLY A 32 14.08 16.55 -6.35
CA GLY A 32 13.95 17.80 -5.61
C GLY A 32 13.81 17.57 -4.11
N SER A 33 13.77 18.69 -3.37
CA SER A 33 13.77 18.69 -1.90
C SER A 33 12.40 19.02 -1.29
N SER A 34 11.36 19.17 -2.10
CA SER A 34 10.02 19.55 -1.60
C SER A 34 9.33 18.35 -0.96
N HIS A 35 9.17 18.37 0.36
CA HIS A 35 8.44 17.34 1.08
C HIS A 35 6.94 17.28 0.72
N PRO A 36 6.23 18.40 0.50
CA PRO A 36 4.85 18.34 0.03
C PRO A 36 4.68 17.62 -1.32
N ILE A 37 5.56 17.88 -2.28
CA ILE A 37 5.55 17.21 -3.59
C ILE A 37 5.89 15.73 -3.43
N LEU A 38 6.90 15.40 -2.63
CA LEU A 38 7.28 14.02 -2.34
C LEU A 38 6.08 13.25 -1.74
N ARG A 39 5.40 13.85 -0.77
CA ARG A 39 4.23 13.24 -0.13
C ARG A 39 3.12 13.00 -1.13
N GLU A 40 2.78 13.99 -1.94
CA GLU A 40 1.74 13.88 -2.96
C GLU A 40 2.06 12.77 -3.96
N GLN A 41 3.27 12.75 -4.50
CA GLN A 41 3.68 11.72 -5.46
C GLN A 41 3.72 10.33 -4.84
N SER A 42 4.13 10.21 -3.59
CA SER A 42 4.12 8.95 -2.86
C SER A 42 2.70 8.45 -2.61
N GLN A 43 1.77 9.34 -2.29
CA GLN A 43 0.36 9.00 -2.11
C GLN A 43 -0.27 8.50 -3.41
N VAL A 44 0.06 9.13 -4.54
CA VAL A 44 -0.38 8.67 -5.86
C VAL A 44 0.16 7.26 -6.14
N ALA A 45 1.43 7.01 -5.86
CA ALA A 45 2.04 5.70 -6.05
C ALA A 45 1.30 4.61 -5.26
N VAL A 46 1.02 4.87 -3.99
CA VAL A 46 0.27 3.94 -3.14
C VAL A 46 -1.15 3.72 -3.67
N SER A 47 -1.82 4.78 -4.10
CA SER A 47 -3.19 4.69 -4.65
C SER A 47 -3.25 3.84 -5.92
N LEU A 48 -2.18 3.83 -6.72
CA LEU A 48 -2.09 3.01 -7.92
C LEU A 48 -1.70 1.55 -7.62
N GLY A 49 -1.30 1.25 -6.39
CA GLY A 49 -0.93 -0.10 -5.99
C GLY A 49 0.57 -0.39 -5.96
N LEU A 50 1.41 0.63 -6.16
CA LEU A 50 2.86 0.47 -5.99
C LEU A 50 3.18 0.28 -4.50
N THR A 51 4.17 -0.54 -4.20
CA THR A 51 4.45 -0.98 -2.82
C THR A 51 5.71 -0.39 -2.23
N GLY A 52 6.44 0.41 -2.99
CA GLY A 52 7.65 1.07 -2.54
C GLY A 52 7.99 2.24 -3.43
N LYS A 53 9.05 2.94 -3.08
CA LYS A 53 9.52 4.09 -3.83
C LYS A 53 11.02 4.22 -3.68
N LEU A 54 11.71 4.48 -4.79
CA LEU A 54 13.13 4.76 -4.76
C LEU A 54 13.38 6.11 -4.07
N CYS A 55 14.44 6.18 -3.30
CA CYS A 55 14.82 7.34 -2.51
C CYS A 55 16.13 7.89 -3.05
N LEU A 56 16.17 9.19 -3.35
CA LEU A 56 17.38 9.87 -3.79
C LEU A 56 18.21 10.44 -2.63
N ASP A 57 17.56 10.69 -1.49
CA ASP A 57 18.15 11.32 -0.33
C ASP A 57 17.56 10.72 0.94
N THR A 58 18.39 10.52 1.96
CA THR A 58 17.94 9.98 3.23
C THR A 58 16.87 10.83 3.91
N GLU A 59 16.81 12.13 3.64
CA GLU A 59 15.77 13.01 4.15
C GLU A 59 14.38 12.68 3.61
N GLN A 60 14.30 11.99 2.48
CA GLN A 60 13.03 11.55 1.91
C GLN A 60 12.44 10.34 2.65
N LEU A 61 13.25 9.56 3.35
CA LEU A 61 12.82 8.31 3.96
C LEU A 61 11.67 8.45 4.95
N PRO A 62 11.67 9.42 5.89
CA PRO A 62 10.56 9.55 6.83
C PRO A 62 9.21 9.81 6.13
N VAL A 63 9.22 10.63 5.08
CA VAL A 63 7.99 10.95 4.32
C VAL A 63 7.49 9.73 3.58
N ILE A 64 8.36 9.02 2.89
CA ILE A 64 8.01 7.82 2.13
C ILE A 64 7.46 6.74 3.08
N ASN A 65 8.15 6.49 4.18
CA ASN A 65 7.75 5.48 5.15
C ASN A 65 6.40 5.79 5.78
N GLU A 66 6.14 7.06 6.10
CA GLU A 66 4.85 7.49 6.64
C GLU A 66 3.72 7.24 5.64
N VAL A 67 3.94 7.56 4.37
CA VAL A 67 2.89 7.39 3.33
C VAL A 67 2.63 5.91 3.05
N ILE A 68 3.66 5.07 3.02
CA ILE A 68 3.52 3.65 2.72
C ILE A 68 2.97 2.87 3.90
N SER A 69 3.30 3.25 5.13
CA SER A 69 2.86 2.52 6.31
C SER A 69 1.35 2.65 6.52
N PRO A 70 0.68 1.60 7.01
CA PRO A 70 -0.75 1.70 7.34
C PRO A 70 -0.96 2.57 8.57
N THR A 71 -2.15 3.16 8.69
CA THR A 71 -2.53 3.90 9.90
C THR A 71 -2.92 2.92 11.01
N PRO A 72 -2.84 3.32 12.30
CA PRO A 72 -3.36 2.49 13.40
C PRO A 72 -4.85 2.13 13.23
N THR A 73 -5.66 3.02 12.65
CA THR A 73 -7.06 2.74 12.34
C THR A 73 -7.20 1.64 11.29
N ASP A 74 -6.38 1.68 10.23
CA ASP A 74 -6.37 0.61 9.22
C ASP A 74 -5.96 -0.72 9.84
N VAL A 75 -4.98 -0.73 10.73
CA VAL A 75 -4.52 -1.94 11.40
C VAL A 75 -5.61 -2.51 12.29
N ALA A 76 -6.32 -1.67 13.05
CA ALA A 76 -7.46 -2.09 13.87
C ALA A 76 -8.56 -2.71 13.02
N TRP A 77 -8.92 -2.06 11.90
CA TRP A 77 -9.91 -2.61 10.98
C TRP A 77 -9.50 -3.98 10.43
N ALA A 78 -8.25 -4.10 9.99
CA ALA A 78 -7.74 -5.35 9.43
C ALA A 78 -7.76 -6.48 10.46
N GLN A 79 -7.37 -6.20 11.69
CA GLN A 79 -7.38 -7.17 12.76
C GLN A 79 -8.80 -7.63 13.09
N ASP A 80 -9.73 -6.68 13.23
CA ASP A 80 -11.14 -7.00 13.49
C ASP A 80 -11.73 -7.85 12.36
N PHE A 81 -11.44 -7.49 11.11
CA PHE A 81 -11.91 -8.27 9.96
C PHE A 81 -11.36 -9.69 9.96
N LEU A 82 -10.07 -9.87 10.21
CA LEU A 82 -9.43 -11.19 10.22
C LEU A 82 -9.94 -12.04 11.38
N ASP A 83 -10.12 -11.45 12.55
CA ASP A 83 -10.66 -12.16 13.70
C ASP A 83 -12.10 -12.62 13.45
N ASP A 84 -12.93 -11.76 12.89
CA ASP A 84 -14.31 -12.13 12.50
C ASP A 84 -14.31 -13.23 11.43
N PHE A 85 -13.44 -13.13 10.45
CA PHE A 85 -13.32 -14.12 9.39
C PHE A 85 -12.93 -15.50 9.95
N GLU A 86 -11.98 -15.57 10.86
CA GLU A 86 -11.61 -16.81 11.53
C GLU A 86 -12.73 -17.34 12.41
N ALA A 87 -13.41 -16.44 13.16
CA ALA A 87 -14.51 -16.84 14.07
C ALA A 87 -15.69 -17.48 13.33
N ARG A 88 -15.93 -17.07 12.08
CA ARG A 88 -17.00 -17.67 11.26
C ARG A 88 -16.52 -18.83 10.38
N GLY A 89 -15.37 -19.41 10.68
CA GLY A 89 -14.84 -20.58 9.99
C GLY A 89 -14.31 -20.31 8.59
N ARG A 90 -13.85 -19.09 8.33
CA ARG A 90 -13.26 -18.67 7.04
C ARG A 90 -14.24 -18.78 5.86
N VAL A 91 -15.52 -18.58 6.13
CA VAL A 91 -16.58 -18.65 5.10
C VAL A 91 -16.69 -17.32 4.38
N ILE A 92 -16.71 -17.37 3.05
CA ILE A 92 -16.98 -16.21 2.19
C ILE A 92 -18.49 -16.01 2.14
N ARG A 93 -18.99 -14.86 2.59
CA ARG A 93 -20.42 -14.55 2.64
C ARG A 93 -20.93 -13.96 1.34
N ASP A 94 -20.13 -13.12 0.69
CA ASP A 94 -20.48 -12.46 -0.57
C ASP A 94 -19.23 -12.03 -1.34
N GLY A 95 -19.44 -11.41 -2.51
CA GLY A 95 -18.34 -10.99 -3.39
C GLY A 95 -17.45 -9.89 -2.83
N SER A 96 -17.84 -9.20 -1.75
CA SER A 96 -17.03 -8.18 -1.12
C SER A 96 -16.00 -8.75 -0.14
N ASP A 97 -16.18 -9.97 0.33
CA ASP A 97 -15.29 -10.58 1.33
C ASP A 97 -13.89 -10.86 0.80
N LEU A 98 -13.75 -11.33 -0.44
CA LEU A 98 -12.43 -11.63 -1.00
C LEU A 98 -11.53 -10.39 -1.13
N PRO A 99 -11.99 -9.26 -1.71
CA PRO A 99 -11.18 -8.04 -1.73
C PRO A 99 -10.85 -7.53 -0.34
N ARG A 100 -11.77 -7.60 0.61
CA ARG A 100 -11.54 -7.18 1.99
C ARG A 100 -10.52 -8.08 2.69
N LEU A 101 -10.59 -9.38 2.48
CA LEU A 101 -9.62 -10.31 3.02
C LEU A 101 -8.21 -10.01 2.51
N GLY A 102 -8.06 -9.80 1.20
CA GLY A 102 -6.79 -9.43 0.60
C GLY A 102 -6.24 -8.12 1.15
N ARG A 103 -7.11 -7.11 1.31
CA ARG A 103 -6.73 -5.82 1.91
C ARG A 103 -6.30 -5.97 3.36
N ALA A 104 -7.06 -6.72 4.16
CA ALA A 104 -6.73 -6.93 5.57
C ALA A 104 -5.40 -7.65 5.74
N GLN A 105 -5.14 -8.68 4.94
CA GLN A 105 -3.87 -9.41 4.96
C GLN A 105 -2.68 -8.51 4.56
N LYS A 106 -2.86 -7.65 3.55
CA LYS A 106 -1.84 -6.69 3.13
C LYS A 106 -1.52 -5.70 4.24
N ILE A 107 -2.55 -5.14 4.88
CA ILE A 107 -2.38 -4.20 6.00
C ILE A 107 -1.63 -4.89 7.15
N GLN A 108 -1.96 -6.13 7.46
CA GLN A 108 -1.29 -6.87 8.52
C GLN A 108 0.22 -7.05 8.21
N ARG A 109 0.56 -7.42 6.98
CA ARG A 109 1.96 -7.55 6.57
C ARG A 109 2.72 -6.23 6.68
N LEU A 110 2.11 -5.14 6.22
CA LEU A 110 2.71 -3.81 6.28
C LEU A 110 2.86 -3.34 7.74
N ALA A 111 1.87 -3.61 8.58
CA ALA A 111 1.92 -3.27 10.00
C ALA A 111 3.10 -3.97 10.69
N GLN A 112 3.33 -5.24 10.39
CA GLN A 112 4.49 -5.96 10.92
C GLN A 112 5.81 -5.38 10.42
N ALA A 113 5.88 -5.07 9.12
CA ALA A 113 7.10 -4.52 8.51
C ALA A 113 7.45 -3.14 9.07
N PHE A 114 6.46 -2.30 9.33
CA PHE A 114 6.65 -0.93 9.82
C PHE A 114 6.50 -0.78 11.33
N GLY A 115 6.17 -1.84 12.05
CA GLY A 115 6.00 -1.78 13.50
C GLY A 115 4.80 -0.95 13.95
N VAL A 116 3.71 -0.95 13.16
CA VAL A 116 2.48 -0.20 13.49
C VAL A 116 1.52 -1.12 14.22
N GLU A 117 1.02 -0.64 15.36
CA GLU A 117 0.04 -1.38 16.17
C GLU A 117 -1.35 -0.76 16.04
N ALA A 118 -2.37 -1.58 16.29
CA ALA A 118 -3.74 -1.12 16.37
C ALA A 118 -3.95 -0.24 17.61
N ARG A 119 -4.84 0.72 17.50
CA ARG A 119 -5.28 1.53 18.65
C ARG A 119 -6.71 1.22 19.02
#